data_ac4f336721b5e3effb3e01e6d510b5e5
#
_entry.id   ac4f336721b5e3effb3e01e6d510b5e5
#
_cell.length_a   1.000
_cell.length_b   1.000
_cell.length_c   1.000
_cell.angle_alpha   90.00
_cell.angle_beta   90.00
_cell.angle_gamma   90.00
#
_symmetry.space_group_name_H-M   'P 1'
#
loop_
_entity.id
_entity.type
_entity.pdbx_description
1 polymer ?
#
loop_
_entity_poly.entity_id
_entity_poly.type
_entity_poly.pdbx_seq_one_letter_code
_entity_poly.pdbx_strand_id
1 'polypeptide(L)'
;MLFRSDVSNANGRVDWDKLKGNIDFAILRCGYGSDMVSQDDKQWARNVAECSRLNIPWGAYLYSYAINMAEAESEAAHALRLLEGLKPVYPVYIDMEDADGYKAKHGGISKQMATAICLLFCERLTAAGYTVGVYANKDWATNRLDMAQLSKYTFWLAQYNDRVTYPGQYDMWQYTSDGSMPGVSGRVDLNYCCKDFSLAAVPNIYGLSLDTTSKDMNSGEKYTVLARCQEKPAVTTTGRDVIAVSEPRLDPKGRGWLIDVQGLPPEPVVRHGHIMVTSGGQTVQCNFNVR
;
A
#
# COMPACT_ATOMS: atom_id res chain seq x y z
N MET A 1 -1.94 -11.47 -3.34
CA MET A 1 -2.79 -10.46 -4.01
C MET A 1 -3.77 -10.00 -2.95
N LEU A 2 -3.80 -8.70 -2.66
CA LEU A 2 -4.60 -8.14 -1.56
C LEU A 2 -5.93 -7.61 -2.12
N PHE A 3 -7.04 -7.82 -1.43
CA PHE A 3 -8.40 -7.40 -1.84
C PHE A 3 -8.76 -6.05 -1.24
N ARG A 4 -9.39 -5.12 -1.99
CA ARG A 4 -9.59 -3.73 -1.58
C ARG A 4 -10.81 -3.07 -2.15
N SER A 5 -11.23 -2.01 -1.43
CA SER A 5 -12.22 -1.07 -1.91
C SER A 5 -11.70 0.36 -1.80
N ASP A 6 -11.98 1.18 -2.78
CA ASP A 6 -11.91 2.61 -2.61
C ASP A 6 -13.31 3.16 -2.36
N VAL A 7 -13.39 4.09 -1.42
CA VAL A 7 -14.66 4.61 -0.94
C VAL A 7 -14.65 6.13 -0.82
N SER A 8 -15.83 6.70 -1.08
CA SER A 8 -16.07 8.13 -1.00
C SER A 8 -17.46 8.42 -0.44
N ASN A 9 -17.82 9.69 -0.34
CA ASN A 9 -19.18 10.11 -0.03
C ASN A 9 -20.24 9.50 -0.98
N ALA A 10 -19.87 9.13 -2.21
CA ALA A 10 -20.78 8.47 -3.16
C ALA A 10 -21.29 7.11 -2.67
N ASN A 11 -20.51 6.40 -1.85
CA ASN A 11 -20.91 5.13 -1.23
C ASN A 11 -21.78 5.31 0.03
N GLY A 12 -22.11 6.55 0.40
CA GLY A 12 -22.87 6.87 1.60
C GLY A 12 -22.13 6.49 2.89
N ARG A 13 -22.88 6.04 3.86
CA ARG A 13 -22.34 5.65 5.17
C ARG A 13 -21.95 4.18 5.17
N VAL A 14 -20.67 3.89 5.03
CA VAL A 14 -20.12 2.53 5.08
C VAL A 14 -20.26 1.93 6.49
N ASP A 15 -20.70 0.68 6.57
CA ASP A 15 -20.67 -0.15 7.78
C ASP A 15 -19.31 -0.87 7.87
N TRP A 16 -18.36 -0.19 8.50
CA TRP A 16 -16.98 -0.66 8.57
C TRP A 16 -16.78 -1.93 9.38
N ASP A 17 -17.67 -2.22 10.34
CA ASP A 17 -17.62 -3.48 11.10
C ASP A 17 -17.93 -4.68 10.22
N LYS A 18 -18.87 -4.53 9.26
CA LYS A 18 -19.14 -5.56 8.26
C LYS A 18 -18.08 -5.62 7.16
N LEU A 19 -17.50 -4.49 6.80
CA LEU A 19 -16.48 -4.44 5.76
C LEU A 19 -15.15 -5.05 6.23
N LYS A 20 -14.80 -4.87 7.51
CA LYS A 20 -13.63 -5.48 8.13
C LYS A 20 -13.65 -7.00 7.98
N GLY A 21 -12.56 -7.56 7.50
CA GLY A 21 -12.45 -9.00 7.21
C GLY A 21 -12.75 -9.38 5.76
N ASN A 22 -13.32 -8.45 4.98
CA ASN A 22 -13.52 -8.60 3.55
C ASN A 22 -12.52 -7.78 2.71
N ILE A 23 -11.75 -6.90 3.38
CA ILE A 23 -10.71 -6.08 2.76
C ILE A 23 -9.41 -6.16 3.55
N ASP A 24 -8.29 -6.03 2.85
CA ASP A 24 -6.97 -5.92 3.48
C ASP A 24 -6.63 -4.46 3.80
N PHE A 25 -7.12 -3.51 3.01
CA PHE A 25 -7.06 -2.08 3.27
C PHE A 25 -8.09 -1.29 2.46
N ALA A 26 -8.23 0.00 2.74
CA ALA A 26 -9.10 0.93 2.03
C ALA A 26 -8.33 2.10 1.44
N ILE A 27 -8.79 2.65 0.31
CA ILE A 27 -8.36 3.96 -0.19
C ILE A 27 -9.55 4.92 -0.05
N LEU A 28 -9.35 6.01 0.68
CA LEU A 28 -10.41 6.92 1.10
C LEU A 28 -10.33 8.23 0.30
N ARG A 29 -11.43 8.66 -0.32
CA ARG A 29 -11.44 10.00 -0.89
C ARG A 29 -11.33 11.04 0.21
N CYS A 30 -10.30 11.89 0.14
CA CYS A 30 -10.21 13.00 1.08
C CYS A 30 -11.02 14.22 0.61
N GLY A 31 -11.04 14.49 -0.68
CA GLY A 31 -11.75 15.61 -1.27
C GLY A 31 -11.63 15.61 -2.78
N TYR A 32 -11.99 16.73 -3.38
CA TYR A 32 -11.87 16.98 -4.82
C TYR A 32 -11.58 18.45 -5.08
N GLY A 33 -10.80 18.74 -6.13
CA GLY A 33 -10.51 20.11 -6.56
C GLY A 33 -9.75 20.94 -5.53
N SER A 34 -9.86 22.24 -5.69
CA SER A 34 -9.12 23.25 -4.92
C SER A 34 -9.38 23.22 -3.41
N ASP A 35 -8.47 23.82 -2.63
CA ASP A 35 -8.54 23.85 -1.17
C ASP A 35 -9.70 24.72 -0.65
N MET A 36 -10.87 24.12 -0.61
CA MET A 36 -12.10 24.69 -0.05
C MET A 36 -12.78 23.64 0.82
N VAL A 37 -13.19 23.99 2.02
CA VAL A 37 -13.90 23.09 2.97
C VAL A 37 -15.15 22.47 2.35
N SER A 38 -15.82 23.17 1.43
CA SER A 38 -16.99 22.65 0.70
C SER A 38 -16.66 21.50 -0.26
N GLN A 39 -15.39 21.33 -0.60
CA GLN A 39 -14.87 20.28 -1.47
C GLN A 39 -14.24 19.09 -0.69
N ASP A 40 -14.20 19.16 0.63
CA ASP A 40 -13.85 18.03 1.47
C ASP A 40 -14.87 16.90 1.27
N ASP A 41 -14.41 15.64 1.22
CA ASP A 41 -15.35 14.52 1.20
C ASP A 41 -16.09 14.44 2.52
N LYS A 42 -17.41 14.44 2.48
CA LYS A 42 -18.27 14.49 3.67
C LYS A 42 -18.13 13.27 4.59
N GLN A 43 -17.59 12.17 4.10
CA GLN A 43 -17.33 10.97 4.89
C GLN A 43 -15.85 10.83 5.30
N TRP A 44 -14.97 11.73 4.86
CA TRP A 44 -13.52 11.67 5.09
C TRP A 44 -13.16 11.41 6.56
N ALA A 45 -13.50 12.36 7.41
CA ALA A 45 -13.14 12.30 8.84
C ALA A 45 -13.68 11.03 9.52
N ARG A 46 -14.93 10.65 9.17
CA ARG A 46 -15.53 9.42 9.69
C ARG A 46 -14.81 8.17 9.18
N ASN A 47 -14.54 8.08 7.90
CA ASN A 47 -13.89 6.92 7.31
C ASN A 47 -12.48 6.71 7.88
N VAL A 48 -11.70 7.78 8.05
CA VAL A 48 -10.39 7.74 8.73
C VAL A 48 -10.52 7.25 10.18
N ALA A 49 -11.47 7.80 10.93
CA ALA A 49 -11.71 7.39 12.32
C ALA A 49 -12.09 5.91 12.44
N GLU A 50 -12.96 5.41 11.56
CA GLU A 50 -13.38 4.02 11.54
C GLU A 50 -12.26 3.05 11.13
N CYS A 51 -11.48 3.41 10.10
CA CYS A 51 -10.30 2.63 9.74
C CYS A 51 -9.30 2.54 10.91
N SER A 52 -9.08 3.65 11.60
CA SER A 52 -8.22 3.69 12.80
C SER A 52 -8.79 2.84 13.93
N ARG A 53 -10.08 2.97 14.24
CA ARG A 53 -10.77 2.18 15.29
C ARG A 53 -10.66 0.68 15.05
N LEU A 54 -10.75 0.27 13.80
CA LEU A 54 -10.76 -1.14 13.39
C LEU A 54 -9.38 -1.68 13.02
N ASN A 55 -8.33 -0.85 13.08
CA ASN A 55 -6.99 -1.19 12.58
C ASN A 55 -6.99 -1.66 11.12
N ILE A 56 -7.82 -1.04 10.27
CA ILE A 56 -7.81 -1.25 8.83
C ILE A 56 -6.75 -0.31 8.25
N PRO A 57 -5.68 -0.83 7.61
CA PRO A 57 -4.72 0.02 6.92
C PRO A 57 -5.43 0.83 5.83
N TRP A 58 -5.02 2.08 5.64
CA TRP A 58 -5.66 2.93 4.64
C TRP A 58 -4.69 3.84 3.92
N GLY A 59 -5.08 4.27 2.73
CA GLY A 59 -4.52 5.34 1.93
C GLY A 59 -5.60 6.36 1.58
N ALA A 60 -5.24 7.34 0.77
CA ALA A 60 -6.18 8.38 0.37
C ALA A 60 -6.11 8.69 -1.13
N TYR A 61 -7.13 9.39 -1.64
CA TYR A 61 -7.05 10.02 -2.94
C TYR A 61 -7.81 11.36 -2.97
N LEU A 62 -7.35 12.26 -3.82
CA LEU A 62 -8.00 13.51 -4.16
C LEU A 62 -8.37 13.49 -5.64
N TYR A 63 -9.66 13.68 -5.95
CA TYR A 63 -10.13 13.80 -7.34
C TYR A 63 -9.75 15.16 -7.91
N SER A 64 -8.94 15.17 -8.95
CA SER A 64 -8.38 16.40 -9.51
C SER A 64 -9.34 17.07 -10.50
N TYR A 65 -9.61 18.35 -10.28
CA TYR A 65 -10.25 19.25 -11.23
C TYR A 65 -9.28 20.24 -11.86
N ALA A 66 -8.00 20.22 -11.47
CA ALA A 66 -7.02 21.19 -11.94
C ALA A 66 -6.86 21.17 -13.47
N ILE A 67 -6.89 22.36 -14.06
CA ILE A 67 -6.61 22.59 -15.47
C ILE A 67 -5.41 23.51 -15.70
N ASN A 68 -4.80 24.00 -14.60
CA ASN A 68 -3.61 24.83 -14.59
C ASN A 68 -2.80 24.61 -13.31
N MET A 69 -1.59 25.17 -13.26
CA MET A 69 -0.67 24.95 -12.14
C MET A 69 -1.11 25.61 -10.83
N ALA A 70 -1.84 26.73 -10.88
CA ALA A 70 -2.34 27.39 -9.66
C ALA A 70 -3.41 26.53 -8.98
N GLU A 71 -4.28 25.89 -9.75
CA GLU A 71 -5.26 24.94 -9.23
C GLU A 71 -4.58 23.68 -8.71
N ALA A 72 -3.52 23.18 -9.38
CA ALA A 72 -2.73 22.06 -8.91
C ALA A 72 -2.07 22.32 -7.54
N GLU A 73 -1.52 23.53 -7.33
CA GLU A 73 -0.99 23.94 -6.02
C GLU A 73 -2.08 23.95 -4.95
N SER A 74 -3.28 24.45 -5.30
CA SER A 74 -4.42 24.46 -4.39
C SER A 74 -4.89 23.03 -4.04
N GLU A 75 -4.90 22.11 -5.02
CA GLU A 75 -5.24 20.69 -4.77
C GLU A 75 -4.21 19.98 -3.88
N ALA A 76 -2.93 20.26 -4.07
CA ALA A 76 -1.89 19.73 -3.19
C ALA A 76 -2.04 20.28 -1.75
N ALA A 77 -2.32 21.58 -1.61
CA ALA A 77 -2.61 22.19 -0.30
C ALA A 77 -3.86 21.58 0.35
N HIS A 78 -4.93 21.32 -0.43
CA HIS A 78 -6.15 20.65 0.00
C HIS A 78 -5.85 19.27 0.61
N ALA A 79 -5.14 18.43 -0.10
CA ALA A 79 -4.76 17.12 0.38
C ALA A 79 -3.90 17.22 1.65
N LEU A 80 -2.91 18.10 1.68
CA LEU A 80 -2.02 18.31 2.84
C LEU A 80 -2.81 18.77 4.08
N ARG A 81 -3.76 19.69 3.93
CA ARG A 81 -4.64 20.13 5.03
C ARG A 81 -5.44 18.98 5.61
N LEU A 82 -6.05 18.14 4.75
CA LEU A 82 -6.86 17.01 5.19
C LEU A 82 -6.04 15.86 5.79
N LEU A 83 -4.77 15.77 5.44
CA LEU A 83 -3.84 14.75 5.93
C LEU A 83 -3.05 15.23 7.17
N GLU A 84 -3.21 16.48 7.60
CA GLU A 84 -2.46 17.02 8.73
C GLU A 84 -2.60 16.16 9.99
N GLY A 85 -1.47 15.75 10.56
CA GLY A 85 -1.42 14.86 11.73
C GLY A 85 -1.77 13.39 11.46
N LEU A 86 -2.17 13.04 10.24
CA LEU A 86 -2.51 11.67 9.85
C LEU A 86 -1.30 10.97 9.19
N LYS A 87 -1.24 9.64 9.35
CA LYS A 87 -0.17 8.80 8.79
C LYS A 87 -0.78 7.61 8.05
N PRO A 88 -1.27 7.79 6.82
CA PRO A 88 -1.76 6.68 6.01
C PRO A 88 -0.63 5.68 5.75
N VAL A 89 -0.96 4.39 5.84
CA VAL A 89 -0.02 3.29 5.55
C VAL A 89 0.12 3.09 4.04
N TYR A 90 -0.97 3.31 3.33
CA TYR A 90 -1.04 3.21 1.87
C TYR A 90 -0.88 4.59 1.22
N PRO A 91 -0.52 4.64 -0.08
CA PRO A 91 -0.22 5.91 -0.73
C PRO A 91 -1.38 6.89 -0.77
N VAL A 92 -1.03 8.16 -0.94
CA VAL A 92 -1.96 9.22 -1.30
C VAL A 92 -1.90 9.44 -2.80
N TYR A 93 -3.03 9.29 -3.48
CA TYR A 93 -3.10 9.38 -4.94
C TYR A 93 -3.72 10.70 -5.39
N ILE A 94 -3.15 11.30 -6.44
CA ILE A 94 -3.91 12.21 -7.27
C ILE A 94 -4.73 11.38 -8.27
N ASP A 95 -6.02 11.60 -8.31
CA ASP A 95 -6.94 10.96 -9.25
C ASP A 95 -7.08 11.84 -10.49
N MET A 96 -6.32 11.46 -11.53
CA MET A 96 -6.21 12.21 -12.77
C MET A 96 -7.07 11.58 -13.86
N GLU A 97 -8.28 12.04 -13.94
CA GLU A 97 -9.26 11.65 -14.95
C GLU A 97 -10.20 12.82 -15.31
N ASP A 98 -11.18 12.56 -16.15
CA ASP A 98 -12.22 13.53 -16.52
C ASP A 98 -13.57 12.81 -16.73
N ALA A 99 -13.98 12.00 -15.73
CA ALA A 99 -15.16 11.16 -15.82
C ALA A 99 -16.47 11.97 -15.97
N ASP A 100 -16.52 13.17 -15.41
CA ASP A 100 -17.67 14.09 -15.51
C ASP A 100 -17.55 15.11 -16.65
N GLY A 101 -16.43 15.08 -17.39
CA GLY A 101 -16.15 15.98 -18.50
C GLY A 101 -15.86 17.42 -18.09
N TYR A 102 -15.50 17.67 -16.84
CA TYR A 102 -15.18 19.02 -16.35
C TYR A 102 -14.01 19.64 -17.11
N LYS A 103 -12.88 18.91 -17.19
CA LYS A 103 -11.68 19.41 -17.89
C LYS A 103 -11.98 19.67 -19.36
N ALA A 104 -12.71 18.77 -20.02
CA ALA A 104 -13.11 18.95 -21.42
C ALA A 104 -13.99 20.18 -21.64
N LYS A 105 -14.96 20.46 -20.75
CA LYS A 105 -15.83 21.63 -20.81
C LYS A 105 -15.09 22.96 -20.61
N HIS A 106 -13.94 22.93 -19.94
CA HIS A 106 -13.09 24.09 -19.68
C HIS A 106 -11.89 24.19 -20.64
N GLY A 107 -12.01 23.62 -21.83
CA GLY A 107 -10.99 23.69 -22.88
C GLY A 107 -10.03 22.51 -22.94
N GLY A 108 -10.17 21.55 -22.04
CA GLY A 108 -9.28 20.40 -21.92
C GLY A 108 -7.91 20.78 -21.39
N ILE A 109 -7.08 19.77 -21.16
CA ILE A 109 -5.67 19.96 -20.78
C ILE A 109 -4.76 19.15 -21.69
N SER A 110 -3.59 19.68 -21.99
CA SER A 110 -2.58 18.98 -22.76
C SER A 110 -1.96 17.85 -21.93
N LYS A 111 -1.38 16.86 -22.60
CA LYS A 111 -0.58 15.80 -21.97
C LYS A 111 0.51 16.37 -21.05
N GLN A 112 1.18 17.42 -21.50
CA GLN A 112 2.22 18.09 -20.73
C GLN A 112 1.64 18.72 -19.45
N MET A 113 0.50 19.41 -19.53
CA MET A 113 -0.16 20.02 -18.37
C MET A 113 -0.65 18.96 -17.39
N ALA A 114 -1.33 17.92 -17.86
CA ALA A 114 -1.81 16.82 -17.01
C ALA A 114 -0.64 16.16 -16.24
N THR A 115 0.47 15.90 -16.92
CA THR A 115 1.67 15.34 -16.30
C THR A 115 2.28 16.29 -15.26
N ALA A 116 2.35 17.60 -15.58
CA ALA A 116 2.88 18.61 -14.66
C ALA A 116 2.03 18.75 -13.39
N ILE A 117 0.71 18.68 -13.50
CA ILE A 117 -0.22 18.68 -12.36
C ILE A 117 0.07 17.46 -11.45
N CYS A 118 0.18 16.25 -12.03
CA CYS A 118 0.51 15.05 -11.26
C CYS A 118 1.88 15.15 -10.58
N LEU A 119 2.89 15.65 -11.29
CA LEU A 119 4.23 15.83 -10.73
C LEU A 119 4.22 16.77 -9.53
N LEU A 120 3.57 17.94 -9.68
CA LEU A 120 3.50 18.94 -8.62
C LEU A 120 2.83 18.36 -7.36
N PHE A 121 1.66 17.74 -7.51
CA PHE A 121 0.96 17.10 -6.39
C PHE A 121 1.85 16.08 -5.68
N CYS A 122 2.43 15.17 -6.45
CA CYS A 122 3.30 14.12 -5.92
C CYS A 122 4.55 14.71 -5.23
N GLU A 123 5.15 15.75 -5.78
CA GLU A 123 6.33 16.40 -5.18
C GLU A 123 5.99 17.09 -3.86
N ARG A 124 4.87 17.81 -3.79
CA ARG A 124 4.40 18.49 -2.57
C ARG A 124 4.14 17.50 -1.43
N LEU A 125 3.42 16.42 -1.74
CA LEU A 125 3.09 15.42 -0.71
C LEU A 125 4.30 14.55 -0.33
N THR A 126 5.20 14.25 -1.27
CA THR A 126 6.48 13.57 -0.96
C THR A 126 7.32 14.42 -0.01
N ALA A 127 7.42 15.74 -0.25
CA ALA A 127 8.16 16.66 0.61
C ALA A 127 7.56 16.72 2.04
N ALA A 128 6.27 16.46 2.19
CA ALA A 128 5.59 16.33 3.49
C ALA A 128 5.71 14.94 4.13
N GLY A 129 6.41 14.00 3.47
CA GLY A 129 6.71 12.67 4.01
C GLY A 129 5.69 11.58 3.66
N TYR A 130 4.76 11.82 2.74
CA TYR A 130 3.80 10.82 2.32
C TYR A 130 4.33 9.94 1.18
N THR A 131 3.96 8.67 1.18
CA THR A 131 4.05 7.84 -0.03
C THR A 131 2.95 8.28 -0.99
N VAL A 132 3.28 8.49 -2.25
CA VAL A 132 2.36 9.11 -3.21
C VAL A 132 2.28 8.35 -4.52
N GLY A 133 1.19 8.57 -5.25
CA GLY A 133 0.98 7.97 -6.55
C GLY A 133 -0.02 8.71 -7.43
N VAL A 134 -0.19 8.18 -8.61
CA VAL A 134 -1.15 8.65 -9.60
C VAL A 134 -2.17 7.55 -9.84
N TYR A 135 -3.46 7.90 -9.78
CA TYR A 135 -4.53 7.08 -10.34
C TYR A 135 -4.93 7.65 -11.70
N ALA A 136 -5.06 6.77 -12.65
CA ALA A 136 -5.61 7.09 -13.97
C ALA A 136 -6.17 5.84 -14.64
N ASN A 137 -7.14 6.02 -15.54
CA ASN A 137 -7.57 4.95 -16.40
C ASN A 137 -6.57 4.69 -17.54
N LYS A 138 -6.76 3.56 -18.24
CA LYS A 138 -5.87 3.13 -19.32
C LYS A 138 -5.70 4.19 -20.42
N ASP A 139 -6.76 4.92 -20.82
CA ASP A 139 -6.67 5.96 -21.86
C ASP A 139 -5.75 7.11 -21.41
N TRP A 140 -5.95 7.59 -20.19
CA TRP A 140 -5.11 8.64 -19.62
C TRP A 140 -3.66 8.21 -19.50
N ALA A 141 -3.40 7.01 -18.99
CA ALA A 141 -2.05 6.47 -18.84
C ALA A 141 -1.33 6.28 -20.19
N THR A 142 -2.07 5.93 -21.25
CA THR A 142 -1.47 5.68 -22.56
C THR A 142 -1.30 6.96 -23.37
N ASN A 143 -2.32 7.84 -23.34
CA ASN A 143 -2.44 8.93 -24.31
C ASN A 143 -2.27 10.32 -23.68
N ARG A 144 -2.61 10.49 -22.39
CA ARG A 144 -2.78 11.80 -21.77
C ARG A 144 -1.78 12.10 -20.64
N LEU A 145 -0.96 11.12 -20.25
CA LEU A 145 0.10 11.27 -19.25
C LEU A 145 1.44 10.80 -19.79
N ASP A 146 2.50 11.47 -19.41
CA ASP A 146 3.87 10.99 -19.62
C ASP A 146 4.26 10.09 -18.43
N MET A 147 3.95 8.81 -18.55
CA MET A 147 4.22 7.82 -17.50
C MET A 147 5.71 7.60 -17.25
N ALA A 148 6.61 7.96 -18.19
CA ALA A 148 8.04 7.90 -17.96
C ALA A 148 8.49 8.91 -16.89
N GLN A 149 7.97 10.15 -16.94
CA GLN A 149 8.23 11.16 -15.92
C GLN A 149 7.60 10.80 -14.55
N LEU A 150 6.51 10.06 -14.56
CA LEU A 150 5.77 9.65 -13.34
C LEU A 150 6.28 8.33 -12.74
N SER A 151 7.22 7.65 -13.38
CA SER A 151 7.68 6.29 -13.04
C SER A 151 8.27 6.13 -11.63
N LYS A 152 8.70 7.21 -10.99
CA LYS A 152 9.20 7.22 -9.60
C LYS A 152 8.08 7.12 -8.56
N TYR A 153 6.83 7.33 -8.94
CA TYR A 153 5.66 7.28 -8.08
C TYR A 153 4.87 5.99 -8.30
N THR A 154 4.03 5.63 -7.33
CA THR A 154 3.17 4.47 -7.49
C THR A 154 2.08 4.75 -8.51
N PHE A 155 1.66 3.71 -9.24
CA PHE A 155 0.61 3.84 -10.23
C PHE A 155 -0.57 2.94 -9.95
N TRP A 156 -1.74 3.54 -9.83
CA TRP A 156 -3.02 2.87 -9.69
C TRP A 156 -3.80 2.96 -11.00
N LEU A 157 -3.83 1.86 -11.72
CA LEU A 157 -4.48 1.75 -13.02
C LEU A 157 -5.95 1.43 -12.87
N ALA A 158 -6.84 2.17 -13.55
CA ALA A 158 -8.22 1.75 -13.77
C ALA A 158 -8.39 1.14 -15.16
N GLN A 159 -8.84 -0.09 -15.18
CA GLN A 159 -9.22 -0.77 -16.41
C GLN A 159 -10.25 -1.86 -16.08
N TYR A 160 -11.51 -1.60 -16.40
CA TYR A 160 -12.63 -2.50 -16.10
C TYR A 160 -12.68 -3.65 -17.10
N ASN A 161 -12.00 -4.74 -16.75
CA ASN A 161 -11.82 -5.90 -17.62
C ASN A 161 -11.43 -7.12 -16.78
N ASP A 162 -11.52 -8.33 -17.37
CA ASP A 162 -11.07 -9.58 -16.74
C ASP A 162 -9.54 -9.68 -16.66
N ARG A 163 -8.83 -8.90 -17.46
CA ARG A 163 -7.37 -8.84 -17.48
C ARG A 163 -6.87 -7.46 -17.85
N VAL A 164 -5.71 -7.11 -17.33
CA VAL A 164 -5.01 -5.89 -17.74
C VAL A 164 -4.46 -6.04 -19.16
N THR A 165 -4.72 -5.02 -19.98
CA THR A 165 -4.16 -4.89 -21.34
C THR A 165 -3.31 -3.62 -21.48
N TYR A 166 -3.15 -2.85 -20.40
CA TYR A 166 -2.19 -1.76 -20.33
C TYR A 166 -0.77 -2.32 -20.39
N PRO A 167 0.11 -1.81 -21.28
CA PRO A 167 1.43 -2.40 -21.49
C PRO A 167 2.49 -1.98 -20.45
N GLY A 168 2.19 -0.95 -19.66
CA GLY A 168 3.10 -0.41 -18.65
C GLY A 168 3.00 -1.12 -17.30
N GLN A 169 3.85 -0.70 -16.37
CA GLN A 169 3.81 -1.21 -14.99
C GLN A 169 2.73 -0.49 -14.19
N TYR A 170 2.16 -1.19 -13.21
CA TYR A 170 1.22 -0.67 -12.23
C TYR A 170 1.40 -1.38 -10.90
N ASP A 171 1.09 -0.70 -9.80
CA ASP A 171 1.16 -1.25 -8.45
C ASP A 171 -0.21 -1.70 -7.95
N MET A 172 -1.27 -1.07 -8.45
CA MET A 172 -2.66 -1.38 -8.12
C MET A 172 -3.54 -1.32 -9.36
N TRP A 173 -4.56 -2.17 -9.41
CA TRP A 173 -5.52 -2.25 -10.51
C TRP A 173 -6.95 -2.23 -10.00
N GLN A 174 -7.70 -1.17 -10.37
CA GLN A 174 -9.14 -1.11 -10.21
C GLN A 174 -9.78 -1.83 -11.40
N TYR A 175 -10.38 -2.98 -11.12
CA TYR A 175 -10.88 -3.87 -12.18
C TYR A 175 -12.38 -3.74 -12.42
N THR A 176 -13.12 -3.12 -11.51
CA THR A 176 -14.56 -2.84 -11.65
C THR A 176 -14.97 -1.64 -10.80
N SER A 177 -15.99 -0.93 -11.28
CA SER A 177 -16.74 0.09 -10.54
C SER A 177 -18.16 -0.39 -10.20
N ASP A 178 -18.46 -1.66 -10.41
CA ASP A 178 -19.78 -2.28 -10.24
C ASP A 178 -19.71 -3.48 -9.28
N GLY A 179 -18.81 -3.41 -8.32
CA GLY A 179 -18.64 -4.45 -7.31
C GLY A 179 -19.70 -4.36 -6.21
N SER A 180 -19.75 -5.41 -5.39
CA SER A 180 -20.54 -5.45 -4.17
C SER A 180 -19.69 -5.92 -3.00
N MET A 181 -19.84 -5.26 -1.85
CA MET A 181 -19.13 -5.61 -0.63
C MET A 181 -20.04 -5.55 0.60
N PRO A 182 -19.87 -6.49 1.56
CA PRO A 182 -20.56 -6.39 2.84
C PRO A 182 -20.25 -5.06 3.53
N GLY A 183 -21.27 -4.33 3.95
CA GLY A 183 -21.10 -3.04 4.63
C GLY A 183 -21.11 -1.82 3.71
N VAL A 184 -21.13 -2.00 2.39
CA VAL A 184 -21.31 -0.90 1.42
C VAL A 184 -22.65 -1.06 0.74
N SER A 185 -23.45 0.01 0.72
CA SER A 185 -24.73 0.03 0.02
C SER A 185 -24.52 0.42 -1.45
N GLY A 186 -25.05 -0.38 -2.37
CA GLY A 186 -24.92 -0.14 -3.80
C GLY A 186 -23.59 -0.62 -4.37
N ARG A 187 -23.17 0.00 -5.46
CA ARG A 187 -21.94 -0.33 -6.19
C ARG A 187 -20.73 0.21 -5.47
N VAL A 188 -19.63 -0.51 -5.58
CA VAL A 188 -18.34 -0.11 -5.01
C VAL A 188 -17.19 -0.54 -5.91
N ASP A 189 -16.17 0.29 -5.95
CA ASP A 189 -14.96 0.02 -6.70
C ASP A 189 -14.13 -1.07 -6.03
N LEU A 190 -13.67 -2.03 -6.84
CA LEU A 190 -12.86 -3.13 -6.35
C LEU A 190 -11.50 -3.17 -7.05
N ASN A 191 -10.50 -3.50 -6.25
CA ASN A 191 -9.11 -3.40 -6.69
C ASN A 191 -8.29 -4.64 -6.35
N TYR A 192 -7.25 -4.86 -7.14
CA TYR A 192 -6.12 -5.73 -6.81
C TYR A 192 -4.85 -4.89 -6.64
N CYS A 193 -4.05 -5.11 -5.59
CA CYS A 193 -2.72 -4.52 -5.47
C CYS A 193 -1.64 -5.58 -5.57
N CYS A 194 -0.67 -5.28 -6.34
CA CYS A 194 0.49 -6.10 -6.57
C CYS A 194 1.60 -5.83 -5.56
N LYS A 195 1.50 -4.71 -4.82
CA LYS A 195 2.51 -4.25 -3.87
C LYS A 195 1.91 -4.06 -2.48
N ASP A 196 2.54 -4.59 -1.46
CA ASP A 196 2.13 -4.36 -0.08
C ASP A 196 2.83 -3.12 0.47
N PHE A 197 2.10 -2.02 0.54
CA PHE A 197 2.60 -0.75 1.06
C PHE A 197 2.66 -0.72 2.59
N SER A 198 2.01 -1.63 3.29
CA SER A 198 2.10 -1.70 4.75
C SER A 198 3.53 -1.96 5.22
N LEU A 199 4.35 -2.53 4.34
CA LEU A 199 5.78 -2.74 4.58
C LEU A 199 6.63 -1.51 4.27
N ALA A 200 6.17 -0.63 3.36
CA ALA A 200 6.86 0.62 3.01
C ALA A 200 6.55 1.76 3.99
N ALA A 201 5.37 1.71 4.60
CA ALA A 201 4.88 2.75 5.51
C ALA A 201 5.30 2.56 6.96
N VAL A 202 6.02 1.50 7.29
CA VAL A 202 6.74 1.44 8.56
C VAL A 202 8.05 2.21 8.35
N PRO A 203 8.12 3.51 8.74
CA PRO A 203 9.43 4.08 8.97
C PRO A 203 10.09 3.11 9.94
N ASN A 204 11.37 2.93 9.86
CA ASN A 204 12.19 2.04 10.71
C ASN A 204 12.17 2.46 12.21
N ILE A 205 11.01 2.90 12.72
CA ILE A 205 10.76 3.19 14.13
C ILE A 205 10.47 1.91 14.93
N TYR A 206 10.21 0.78 14.26
CA TYR A 206 10.03 -0.52 14.93
C TYR A 206 11.18 -1.46 14.67
N GLY A 207 12.25 -1.02 14.02
CA GLY A 207 13.43 -1.85 13.87
C GLY A 207 13.14 -3.23 13.25
N LEU A 208 14.16 -4.05 13.19
CA LEU A 208 14.04 -5.45 12.81
C LEU A 208 13.11 -6.20 13.77
N SER A 209 12.08 -6.86 13.24
CA SER A 209 11.21 -7.75 14.01
C SER A 209 11.05 -9.11 13.32
N LEU A 210 10.87 -10.14 14.11
CA LEU A 210 10.56 -11.49 13.64
C LEU A 210 9.11 -11.84 14.00
N ASP A 211 8.46 -12.65 13.19
CA ASP A 211 7.11 -13.16 13.47
C ASP A 211 7.09 -14.20 14.59
N THR A 212 8.26 -14.77 14.91
CA THR A 212 8.46 -15.64 16.06
C THR A 212 9.85 -15.44 16.65
N THR A 213 9.97 -15.60 17.95
CA THR A 213 11.25 -15.57 18.69
C THR A 213 11.62 -16.93 19.30
N SER A 214 10.73 -17.91 19.20
CA SER A 214 10.98 -19.28 19.64
C SER A 214 10.08 -20.28 18.92
N LYS A 215 10.60 -21.44 18.56
CA LYS A 215 9.87 -22.52 17.91
C LYS A 215 10.38 -23.88 18.34
N ASP A 216 9.47 -24.73 18.81
CA ASP A 216 9.74 -26.18 18.99
C ASP A 216 9.53 -26.87 17.63
N MET A 217 10.47 -27.72 17.26
CA MET A 217 10.49 -28.44 15.97
C MET A 217 10.83 -29.89 16.18
N ASN A 218 10.28 -30.75 15.32
CA ASN A 218 10.75 -32.12 15.19
C ASN A 218 11.94 -32.18 14.22
N SER A 219 12.74 -33.25 14.35
CA SER A 219 13.77 -33.54 13.35
C SER A 219 13.18 -33.64 11.94
N GLY A 220 13.81 -32.98 10.97
CA GLY A 220 13.33 -32.87 9.59
C GLY A 220 12.23 -31.86 9.35
N GLU A 221 11.60 -31.33 10.41
CA GLU A 221 10.57 -30.28 10.27
C GLU A 221 11.17 -29.00 9.68
N LYS A 222 10.39 -28.34 8.82
CA LYS A 222 10.74 -27.02 8.23
C LYS A 222 9.82 -25.96 8.82
N TYR A 223 10.41 -24.83 9.15
CA TYR A 223 9.70 -23.62 9.57
C TYR A 223 10.26 -22.42 8.84
N THR A 224 9.41 -21.47 8.48
CA THR A 224 9.84 -20.24 7.81
C THR A 224 9.62 -19.06 8.74
N VAL A 225 10.69 -18.41 9.15
CA VAL A 225 10.67 -17.16 9.93
C VAL A 225 10.48 -16.00 8.98
N LEU A 226 9.53 -15.10 9.26
CA LEU A 226 9.37 -13.85 8.57
C LEU A 226 10.10 -12.73 9.33
N ALA A 227 11.18 -12.22 8.73
CA ALA A 227 11.88 -11.04 9.21
C ALA A 227 11.33 -9.79 8.54
N ARG A 228 10.74 -8.90 9.33
CA ARG A 228 10.26 -7.59 8.86
C ARG A 228 11.37 -6.57 8.99
N CYS A 229 11.99 -6.22 7.86
CA CYS A 229 13.01 -5.19 7.73
C CYS A 229 13.09 -4.72 6.28
N GLN A 230 13.59 -3.50 6.06
CA GLN A 230 13.64 -2.90 4.72
C GLN A 230 14.69 -3.54 3.81
N GLU A 231 15.87 -3.81 4.38
CA GLU A 231 17.00 -4.36 3.63
C GLU A 231 17.12 -5.87 3.86
N LYS A 232 17.74 -6.58 2.91
CA LYS A 232 18.06 -8.01 3.10
C LYS A 232 18.85 -8.18 4.41
N PRO A 233 18.30 -8.91 5.40
CA PRO A 233 18.98 -9.09 6.67
C PRO A 233 20.16 -10.02 6.51
N ALA A 234 21.20 -9.78 7.32
CA ALA A 234 22.22 -10.79 7.57
C ALA A 234 21.68 -11.81 8.57
N VAL A 235 21.91 -13.08 8.29
CA VAL A 235 21.52 -14.18 9.19
C VAL A 235 22.74 -14.98 9.59
N THR A 236 22.96 -15.10 10.88
CA THR A 236 23.97 -16.02 11.45
C THR A 236 23.28 -17.05 12.34
N THR A 237 23.86 -18.22 12.46
CA THR A 237 23.31 -19.29 13.29
C THR A 237 24.37 -19.86 14.21
N THR A 238 23.92 -20.22 15.38
CA THR A 238 24.67 -21.13 16.29
C THR A 238 23.91 -22.44 16.36
N GLY A 239 24.64 -23.54 16.57
CA GLY A 239 24.04 -24.88 16.50
C GLY A 239 23.81 -25.35 15.07
N ARG A 240 24.81 -25.20 14.19
CA ARG A 240 24.78 -25.69 12.81
C ARG A 240 24.60 -27.20 12.68
N ASP A 241 24.81 -27.93 13.74
CA ASP A 241 24.51 -29.35 13.90
C ASP A 241 23.07 -29.62 14.36
N VAL A 242 22.32 -28.56 14.73
CA VAL A 242 20.93 -28.61 15.22
C VAL A 242 19.95 -28.16 14.18
N ILE A 243 20.27 -27.05 13.48
CA ILE A 243 19.42 -26.46 12.48
C ILE A 243 20.21 -26.09 11.20
N ALA A 244 19.60 -26.32 10.05
CA ALA A 244 20.03 -25.75 8.77
C ALA A 244 19.20 -24.50 8.45
N VAL A 245 19.86 -23.47 7.95
CA VAL A 245 19.24 -22.16 7.71
C VAL A 245 19.51 -21.72 6.27
N SER A 246 18.48 -21.27 5.57
CA SER A 246 18.60 -20.75 4.20
C SER A 246 19.11 -19.31 4.19
N GLU A 247 19.61 -18.89 3.01
CA GLU A 247 19.72 -17.46 2.71
C GLU A 247 18.35 -16.78 2.74
N PRO A 248 18.25 -15.55 3.28
CA PRO A 248 17.01 -14.79 3.25
C PRO A 248 16.57 -14.52 1.82
N ARG A 249 15.32 -14.80 1.52
CA ARG A 249 14.67 -14.48 0.24
C ARG A 249 13.51 -13.52 0.47
N LEU A 250 13.23 -12.68 -0.51
CA LEU A 250 12.11 -11.75 -0.42
C LEU A 250 10.78 -12.53 -0.34
N ASP A 251 9.90 -12.15 0.58
CA ASP A 251 8.56 -12.71 0.63
C ASP A 251 7.78 -12.28 -0.64
N PRO A 252 7.24 -13.22 -1.43
CA PRO A 252 6.44 -12.89 -2.60
C PRO A 252 5.21 -12.02 -2.30
N LYS A 253 4.77 -12.02 -1.04
CA LYS A 253 3.68 -11.16 -0.56
C LYS A 253 4.18 -9.77 -0.10
N GLY A 254 5.47 -9.50 -0.23
CA GLY A 254 6.06 -8.21 0.13
C GLY A 254 6.13 -7.91 1.64
N ARG A 255 5.90 -8.87 2.54
CA ARG A 255 5.83 -8.66 4.00
C ARG A 255 7.20 -8.53 4.68
N GLY A 256 8.29 -8.78 3.95
CA GLY A 256 9.65 -8.77 4.45
C GLY A 256 10.50 -9.90 3.83
N TRP A 257 11.36 -10.52 4.62
CA TRP A 257 12.30 -11.54 4.20
C TRP A 257 11.97 -12.88 4.86
N LEU A 258 11.91 -13.93 4.08
CA LEU A 258 11.67 -15.31 4.53
C LEU A 258 13.01 -16.02 4.74
N ILE A 259 13.14 -16.66 5.90
CA ILE A 259 14.30 -17.43 6.30
C ILE A 259 13.80 -18.84 6.63
N ASP A 260 14.12 -19.81 5.79
CA ASP A 260 13.73 -21.18 6.02
C ASP A 260 14.71 -21.84 7.02
N VAL A 261 14.18 -22.47 8.03
CA VAL A 261 14.92 -23.19 9.08
C VAL A 261 14.44 -24.65 9.09
N GLN A 262 15.36 -25.57 9.07
CA GLN A 262 15.07 -27.01 9.13
C GLN A 262 15.78 -27.63 10.34
N GLY A 263 15.03 -28.35 11.16
CA GLY A 263 15.60 -29.17 12.22
C GLY A 263 16.44 -30.33 11.66
N LEU A 264 17.66 -30.49 12.12
CA LEU A 264 18.55 -31.57 11.69
C LEU A 264 18.31 -32.84 12.52
N PRO A 265 18.68 -34.04 12.00
CA PRO A 265 18.46 -35.31 12.69
C PRO A 265 18.99 -35.31 14.13
N PRO A 266 18.25 -35.88 15.07
CA PRO A 266 18.59 -35.81 16.48
C PRO A 266 19.70 -36.76 16.90
N GLU A 267 20.46 -36.31 17.86
CA GLU A 267 20.99 -37.14 18.95
C GLU A 267 19.88 -37.34 20.00
N PRO A 268 19.93 -38.27 20.92
CA PRO A 268 18.80 -38.68 21.79
C PRO A 268 18.37 -37.65 22.87
N VAL A 269 18.68 -36.38 22.70
CA VAL A 269 18.35 -35.28 23.63
C VAL A 269 17.85 -34.07 22.86
N VAL A 270 16.96 -33.24 23.48
CA VAL A 270 16.55 -31.95 22.94
C VAL A 270 17.76 -31.06 22.77
N ARG A 271 17.96 -30.52 21.59
CA ARG A 271 19.06 -29.62 21.25
C ARG A 271 18.55 -28.26 20.93
N HIS A 272 19.36 -27.25 21.19
CA HIS A 272 19.01 -25.85 21.03
C HIS A 272 19.88 -25.23 19.93
N GLY A 273 19.24 -24.62 18.95
CA GLY A 273 19.85 -23.77 17.94
C GLY A 273 19.21 -22.42 17.94
N HIS A 274 19.89 -21.41 17.46
CA HIS A 274 19.26 -20.10 17.24
C HIS A 274 19.80 -19.43 16.01
N ILE A 275 18.99 -18.54 15.45
CA ILE A 275 19.39 -17.59 14.43
C ILE A 275 19.45 -16.18 15.02
N MET A 276 20.46 -15.44 14.60
CA MET A 276 20.57 -13.99 14.81
C MET A 276 20.30 -13.32 13.49
N VAL A 277 19.28 -12.52 13.44
CA VAL A 277 18.89 -11.75 12.24
C VAL A 277 19.27 -10.30 12.49
N THR A 278 20.05 -9.72 11.59
CA THR A 278 20.57 -8.34 11.73
C THR A 278 20.20 -7.50 10.51
N SER A 279 19.63 -6.33 10.74
CA SER A 279 19.34 -5.33 9.71
C SER A 279 19.28 -3.94 10.34
N GLY A 280 19.78 -2.91 9.65
CA GLY A 280 19.74 -1.53 10.13
C GLY A 280 20.41 -1.31 11.50
N GLY A 281 21.47 -2.06 11.81
CA GLY A 281 22.18 -1.97 13.09
C GLY A 281 21.46 -2.65 14.27
N GLN A 282 20.32 -3.28 14.05
CA GLN A 282 19.58 -4.04 15.06
C GLN A 282 19.74 -5.53 14.85
N THR A 283 19.69 -6.29 15.94
CA THR A 283 19.77 -7.76 15.91
C THR A 283 18.65 -8.34 16.76
N VAL A 284 17.90 -9.28 16.20
CA VAL A 284 16.86 -10.05 16.90
C VAL A 284 17.19 -11.54 16.80
N GLN A 285 16.98 -12.25 17.90
CA GLN A 285 17.23 -13.69 18.01
C GLN A 285 15.93 -14.47 17.92
N CYS A 286 15.98 -15.61 17.22
CA CYS A 286 14.94 -16.64 17.30
C CYS A 286 15.55 -17.99 17.72
N ASN A 287 14.95 -18.61 18.70
CA ASN A 287 15.43 -19.88 19.30
C ASN A 287 14.66 -21.06 18.71
N PHE A 288 15.35 -22.17 18.51
CA PHE A 288 14.77 -23.43 18.04
C PHE A 288 15.17 -24.57 18.98
N ASN A 289 14.17 -25.29 19.44
CA ASN A 289 14.34 -26.52 20.21
C ASN A 289 14.01 -27.70 19.30
N VAL A 290 15.00 -28.54 18.95
CA VAL A 290 14.81 -29.67 18.04
C VAL A 290 14.78 -30.95 18.86
N ARG A 291 13.73 -31.75 18.65
CA ARG A 291 13.50 -33.05 19.32
C ARG A 291 13.59 -34.19 18.34
#